data_1fddd3891bfb4e720c556724d0ac9314
#
_entry.id   1fddd3891bfb4e720c556724d0ac9314
#
_cell.length_a   1.000
_cell.length_b   1.000
_cell.length_c   1.000
_cell.angle_alpha   90.00
_cell.angle_beta   90.00
_cell.angle_gamma   90.00
#
_symmetry.space_group_name_H-M   'P 1'
#
loop_
_entity.id
_entity.type
_entity.pdbx_description
1 polymer ?
#
loop_
_entity_poly.entity_id
_entity_poly.type
_entity_poly.pdbx_seq_one_letter_code
_entity_poly.pdbx_strand_id
1 'polypeptide(L)'
;MLKVLQASGCERSCIYCVERCGGQGRATSLEPAQLASAFVALLRSRRVTGLFLSSAIRGGAVATMDRMLGTAELLRRLHGFRGYIHLKMIPGSRPDQIEQAMTLATRVSVNMEAPSAAHLAQIAPGKKFDAQIIAPMRQVAAAIRQGRFARAGQTTQLVVGASGERDRDLMGAAAWGYRELKLARVYYSALQPVPGTPVAGRAPIPFMREHRLYQSDFLLRSYGFSLDEIPFDATGSLSLDTDPKTLWAQQHPERFPVEVNQASQADLVRVPGIGPRSAQRLVVMRREHPVRDVAALREAGASWKIASPFVLLDGKPALRQLRLF
;
A
#
# COMPACT_ATOMS: atom_id res chain seq x y z
N MET A 1 14.69 -9.45 -2.27
CA MET A 1 14.81 -8.06 -2.78
C MET A 1 15.72 -7.27 -1.86
N LEU A 2 16.74 -6.59 -2.40
CA LEU A 2 17.56 -5.63 -1.66
C LEU A 2 16.78 -4.32 -1.51
N LYS A 3 16.64 -3.81 -0.27
CA LYS A 3 16.14 -2.45 0.01
C LYS A 3 17.33 -1.63 0.50
N VAL A 4 17.64 -0.55 -0.20
CA VAL A 4 18.85 0.24 0.08
C VAL A 4 18.62 1.72 -0.19
N LEU A 5 19.35 2.56 0.56
CA LEU A 5 19.49 3.99 0.30
C LEU A 5 20.77 4.22 -0.49
N GLN A 6 20.68 5.05 -1.56
CA GLN A 6 21.86 5.54 -2.30
C GLN A 6 22.74 6.42 -1.40
N ALA A 7 22.09 7.23 -0.57
CA ALA A 7 22.75 8.07 0.43
C ALA A 7 21.93 8.13 1.72
N SER A 8 22.61 8.33 2.86
CA SER A 8 22.05 8.66 4.17
C SER A 8 22.38 10.10 4.57
N GLY A 9 21.73 10.65 5.61
CA GLY A 9 21.92 12.02 6.06
C GLY A 9 21.27 13.04 5.12
N CYS A 10 19.97 13.27 5.31
CA CYS A 10 19.11 14.07 4.43
C CYS A 10 19.21 15.58 4.76
N GLU A 11 19.12 16.43 3.74
CA GLU A 11 19.00 17.90 3.86
C GLU A 11 17.60 18.36 4.29
N ARG A 12 16.61 17.46 4.34
CA ARG A 12 15.22 17.78 4.71
C ARG A 12 14.97 17.54 6.19
N SER A 13 13.98 18.27 6.71
CA SER A 13 13.63 18.29 8.13
C SER A 13 12.35 17.55 8.47
N CYS A 14 11.98 16.50 7.69
CA CYS A 14 10.78 15.70 7.98
C CYS A 14 10.81 15.17 9.43
N ILE A 15 9.77 15.47 10.22
CA ILE A 15 9.80 15.25 11.68
C ILE A 15 9.86 13.77 12.08
N TYR A 16 9.38 12.87 11.23
CA TYR A 16 9.28 11.42 11.47
C TYR A 16 10.50 10.63 10.96
N CYS A 17 11.41 11.29 10.22
CA CYS A 17 12.47 10.58 9.49
C CYS A 17 13.79 10.58 10.26
N VAL A 18 14.39 9.41 10.42
CA VAL A 18 15.71 9.27 11.06
C VAL A 18 16.84 9.90 10.24
N GLU A 19 16.67 9.95 8.92
CA GLU A 19 17.65 10.52 7.99
C GLU A 19 17.59 12.05 7.90
N ARG A 20 16.75 12.71 8.68
CA ARG A 20 16.52 14.16 8.63
C ARG A 20 17.78 14.99 8.91
N CYS A 21 17.78 16.24 8.45
CA CYS A 21 18.80 17.22 8.80
C CYS A 21 18.93 17.37 10.32
N GLY A 22 20.17 17.34 10.82
CA GLY A 22 20.45 17.34 12.25
C GLY A 22 20.26 15.99 12.96
N GLY A 23 20.02 14.91 12.22
CA GLY A 23 20.01 13.54 12.76
C GLY A 23 21.40 13.08 13.22
N GLN A 24 21.45 12.12 14.15
CA GLN A 24 22.70 11.63 14.75
C GLN A 24 23.47 10.63 13.87
N GLY A 25 22.89 10.20 12.73
CA GLY A 25 23.50 9.22 11.83
C GLY A 25 24.69 9.78 11.03
N ARG A 26 25.73 8.95 10.83
CA ARG A 26 26.84 9.30 9.93
C ARG A 26 26.33 9.37 8.50
N ALA A 27 26.50 10.52 7.86
CA ALA A 27 26.13 10.71 6.48
C ALA A 27 27.09 9.96 5.55
N THR A 28 26.54 9.05 4.76
CA THR A 28 27.28 8.27 3.75
C THR A 28 26.60 8.36 2.39
N SER A 29 27.33 8.17 1.31
CA SER A 29 26.81 8.07 -0.04
C SER A 29 27.58 7.00 -0.81
N LEU A 30 26.88 6.19 -1.54
CA LEU A 30 27.46 5.25 -2.50
C LEU A 30 27.41 5.85 -3.90
N GLU A 31 28.53 5.78 -4.60
CA GLU A 31 28.52 6.12 -6.01
C GLU A 31 27.70 5.07 -6.81
N PRO A 32 27.08 5.48 -7.94
CA PRO A 32 26.27 4.58 -8.75
C PRO A 32 26.95 3.26 -9.11
N ALA A 33 28.22 3.30 -9.48
CA ALA A 33 29.00 2.11 -9.82
C ALA A 33 29.24 1.18 -8.62
N GLN A 34 29.48 1.77 -7.43
CA GLN A 34 29.66 1.00 -6.20
C GLN A 34 28.39 0.23 -5.83
N LEU A 35 27.25 0.93 -5.83
CA LEU A 35 25.98 0.30 -5.49
C LEU A 35 25.55 -0.73 -6.52
N ALA A 36 25.75 -0.46 -7.82
CA ALA A 36 25.46 -1.41 -8.89
C ALA A 36 26.31 -2.68 -8.74
N SER A 37 27.61 -2.54 -8.50
CA SER A 37 28.54 -3.68 -8.31
C SER A 37 28.16 -4.50 -7.06
N ALA A 38 27.84 -3.85 -5.94
CA ALA A 38 27.42 -4.52 -4.72
C ALA A 38 26.11 -5.31 -4.93
N PHE A 39 25.13 -4.71 -5.62
CA PHE A 39 23.88 -5.39 -5.96
C PHE A 39 24.13 -6.62 -6.84
N VAL A 40 24.98 -6.49 -7.88
CA VAL A 40 25.29 -7.60 -8.80
C VAL A 40 25.98 -8.76 -8.05
N ALA A 41 26.88 -8.46 -7.11
CA ALA A 41 27.50 -9.48 -6.27
C ALA A 41 26.46 -10.27 -5.44
N LEU A 42 25.50 -9.54 -4.82
CA LEU A 42 24.39 -10.15 -4.07
C LEU A 42 23.44 -10.95 -4.98
N LEU A 43 23.21 -10.48 -6.20
CA LEU A 43 22.37 -11.16 -7.19
C LEU A 43 23.04 -12.48 -7.64
N ARG A 44 24.34 -12.45 -7.97
CA ARG A 44 25.12 -13.63 -8.36
C ARG A 44 25.16 -14.67 -7.26
N SER A 45 25.27 -14.25 -5.99
CA SER A 45 25.22 -15.15 -4.83
C SER A 45 23.79 -15.60 -4.46
N ARG A 46 22.77 -15.27 -5.28
CA ARG A 46 21.36 -15.62 -5.10
C ARG A 46 20.73 -15.12 -3.79
N ARG A 47 21.35 -14.14 -3.13
CA ARG A 47 20.82 -13.54 -1.89
C ARG A 47 19.65 -12.58 -2.16
N VAL A 48 19.59 -12.01 -3.35
CA VAL A 48 18.53 -11.08 -3.78
C VAL A 48 18.07 -11.39 -5.20
N THR A 49 16.84 -11.00 -5.52
CA THR A 49 16.24 -11.17 -6.85
C THR A 49 15.79 -9.85 -7.48
N GLY A 50 15.84 -8.74 -6.72
CA GLY A 50 15.42 -7.43 -7.16
C GLY A 50 15.90 -6.33 -6.24
N LEU A 51 15.71 -5.08 -6.67
CA LEU A 51 16.18 -3.87 -6.00
C LEU A 51 15.00 -2.95 -5.67
N PHE A 52 14.94 -2.45 -4.43
CA PHE A 52 14.22 -1.24 -4.04
C PHE A 52 15.26 -0.18 -3.72
N LEU A 53 15.32 0.87 -4.53
CA LEU A 53 16.28 1.96 -4.41
C LEU A 53 15.57 3.25 -3.97
N SER A 54 16.03 3.80 -2.86
CA SER A 54 15.63 5.09 -2.32
C SER A 54 16.88 5.91 -2.00
N SER A 55 16.74 7.11 -1.46
CA SER A 55 17.85 7.93 -0.99
C SER A 55 17.38 8.97 0.02
N ALA A 56 18.26 9.36 0.94
CA ALA A 56 18.24 10.67 1.52
C ALA A 56 18.62 11.72 0.46
N ILE A 57 18.12 12.94 0.60
CA ILE A 57 18.44 14.04 -0.35
C ILE A 57 19.80 14.65 0.05
N ARG A 58 20.75 14.63 -0.89
CA ARG A 58 22.08 15.22 -0.71
C ARG A 58 22.52 15.93 -2.00
N GLY A 59 22.94 17.19 -1.89
CA GLY A 59 23.26 18.03 -3.03
C GLY A 59 22.00 18.42 -3.84
N GLY A 60 20.84 18.48 -3.17
CA GLY A 60 19.55 18.77 -3.78
C GLY A 60 18.85 17.55 -4.40
N ALA A 61 17.59 17.73 -4.71
CA ALA A 61 16.72 16.67 -5.22
C ALA A 61 17.17 16.15 -6.60
N VAL A 62 17.55 17.06 -7.50
CA VAL A 62 17.98 16.74 -8.88
C VAL A 62 19.24 15.87 -8.87
N ALA A 63 20.29 16.30 -8.20
CA ALA A 63 21.56 15.55 -8.14
C ALA A 63 21.37 14.19 -7.42
N THR A 64 20.49 14.12 -6.41
CA THR A 64 20.16 12.85 -5.76
C THR A 64 19.46 11.91 -6.73
N MET A 65 18.49 12.41 -7.49
CA MET A 65 17.78 11.59 -8.47
C MET A 65 18.69 11.12 -9.59
N ASP A 66 19.61 11.98 -10.08
CA ASP A 66 20.60 11.61 -11.11
C ASP A 66 21.47 10.43 -10.65
N ARG A 67 21.96 10.44 -9.41
CA ARG A 67 22.72 9.31 -8.84
C ARG A 67 21.91 8.01 -8.80
N MET A 68 20.65 8.09 -8.40
CA MET A 68 19.77 6.91 -8.37
C MET A 68 19.47 6.38 -9.77
N LEU A 69 19.23 7.27 -10.74
CA LEU A 69 19.04 6.91 -12.14
C LEU A 69 20.30 6.28 -12.72
N GLY A 70 21.49 6.85 -12.44
CA GLY A 70 22.78 6.29 -12.85
C GLY A 70 22.97 4.85 -12.34
N THR A 71 22.61 4.56 -11.08
CA THR A 71 22.65 3.18 -10.56
C THR A 71 21.71 2.25 -11.32
N ALA A 72 20.47 2.67 -11.56
CA ALA A 72 19.50 1.87 -12.31
C ALA A 72 19.92 1.66 -13.77
N GLU A 73 20.51 2.67 -14.39
CA GLU A 73 21.03 2.62 -15.75
C GLU A 73 22.20 1.65 -15.88
N LEU A 74 23.18 1.71 -14.98
CA LEU A 74 24.29 0.74 -14.93
C LEU A 74 23.77 -0.70 -14.79
N LEU A 75 22.78 -0.92 -13.93
CA LEU A 75 22.17 -2.24 -13.78
C LEU A 75 21.50 -2.71 -15.07
N ARG A 76 20.76 -1.83 -15.77
CA ARG A 76 20.02 -2.18 -16.99
C ARG A 76 20.94 -2.34 -18.19
N ARG A 77 21.86 -1.37 -18.43
CA ARG A 77 22.65 -1.30 -19.66
C ARG A 77 23.98 -2.05 -19.55
N LEU A 78 24.73 -1.84 -18.45
CA LEU A 78 26.05 -2.44 -18.30
C LEU A 78 25.95 -3.90 -17.80
N HIS A 79 25.13 -4.15 -16.78
CA HIS A 79 25.01 -5.48 -16.17
C HIS A 79 23.88 -6.34 -16.75
N GLY A 80 23.09 -5.83 -17.70
CA GLY A 80 22.00 -6.56 -18.34
C GLY A 80 20.89 -7.03 -17.41
N PHE A 81 20.76 -6.44 -16.21
CA PHE A 81 19.77 -6.86 -15.23
C PHE A 81 18.34 -6.58 -15.71
N ARG A 82 17.55 -7.61 -15.94
CA ARG A 82 16.18 -7.54 -16.41
C ARG A 82 15.12 -7.73 -15.30
N GLY A 83 15.56 -8.02 -14.08
CA GLY A 83 14.70 -8.26 -12.94
C GLY A 83 14.02 -6.99 -12.40
N TYR A 84 13.37 -7.13 -11.27
CA TYR A 84 12.57 -6.09 -10.64
C TYR A 84 13.42 -4.96 -10.06
N ILE A 85 13.16 -3.72 -10.50
CA ILE A 85 13.68 -2.47 -9.91
C ILE A 85 12.50 -1.59 -9.52
N HIS A 86 12.44 -1.22 -8.24
CA HIS A 86 11.54 -0.20 -7.71
C HIS A 86 12.37 1.05 -7.39
N LEU A 87 12.13 2.15 -8.11
CA LEU A 87 12.74 3.45 -7.83
C LEU A 87 11.77 4.33 -7.05
N LYS A 88 12.21 4.80 -5.89
CA LYS A 88 11.52 5.83 -5.15
C LYS A 88 11.96 7.20 -5.67
N MET A 89 11.13 7.85 -6.47
CA MET A 89 11.40 9.17 -7.01
C MET A 89 11.47 10.21 -5.89
N ILE A 90 12.46 11.09 -6.00
CA ILE A 90 12.73 12.12 -5.00
C ILE A 90 11.78 13.32 -5.22
N PRO A 91 11.09 13.81 -4.18
CA PRO A 91 10.29 15.04 -4.29
C PRO A 91 11.14 16.23 -4.77
N GLY A 92 10.78 16.79 -5.93
CA GLY A 92 11.55 17.85 -6.61
C GLY A 92 12.41 17.35 -7.76
N SER A 93 12.25 16.09 -8.19
CA SER A 93 12.81 15.58 -9.45
C SER A 93 12.23 16.31 -10.66
N ARG A 94 13.04 16.48 -11.72
CA ARG A 94 12.62 17.10 -12.98
C ARG A 94 11.76 16.14 -13.82
N PRO A 95 10.92 16.66 -14.73
CA PRO A 95 10.08 15.83 -15.61
C PRO A 95 10.87 14.81 -16.46
N ASP A 96 12.06 15.17 -16.96
CA ASP A 96 12.93 14.27 -17.72
C ASP A 96 13.47 13.12 -16.86
N GLN A 97 13.80 13.38 -15.59
CA GLN A 97 14.20 12.35 -14.63
C GLN A 97 13.06 11.38 -14.31
N ILE A 98 11.82 11.87 -14.28
CA ILE A 98 10.63 11.01 -14.08
C ILE A 98 10.44 10.09 -15.29
N GLU A 99 10.56 10.60 -16.52
CA GLU A 99 10.50 9.78 -17.74
C GLU A 99 11.62 8.72 -17.75
N GLN A 100 12.84 9.10 -17.41
CA GLN A 100 13.96 8.15 -17.32
C GLN A 100 13.71 7.09 -16.23
N ALA A 101 13.17 7.48 -15.08
CA ALA A 101 12.81 6.53 -14.02
C ALA A 101 11.78 5.50 -14.51
N MET A 102 10.76 5.92 -15.26
CA MET A 102 9.77 5.00 -15.85
C MET A 102 10.40 4.05 -16.87
N THR A 103 11.39 4.48 -17.61
CA THR A 103 12.11 3.63 -18.58
C THR A 103 12.95 2.55 -17.89
N LEU A 104 13.65 2.91 -16.81
CA LEU A 104 14.59 2.03 -16.11
C LEU A 104 13.92 1.13 -15.07
N ALA A 105 12.85 1.61 -14.43
CA ALA A 105 12.21 0.90 -13.33
C ALA A 105 11.10 -0.07 -13.78
N THR A 106 10.86 -1.09 -12.97
CA THR A 106 9.67 -1.93 -13.08
C THR A 106 8.49 -1.26 -12.35
N ARG A 107 8.79 -0.56 -11.26
CA ARG A 107 7.85 0.23 -10.44
C ARG A 107 8.50 1.54 -10.03
N VAL A 108 7.70 2.60 -10.00
CA VAL A 108 8.10 3.87 -9.41
C VAL A 108 7.20 4.22 -8.22
N SER A 109 7.69 5.05 -7.31
CA SER A 109 6.87 5.59 -6.22
C SER A 109 7.29 7.00 -5.86
N VAL A 110 6.31 7.82 -5.49
CA VAL A 110 6.50 9.06 -4.74
C VAL A 110 5.67 8.95 -3.48
N ASN A 111 6.29 9.14 -2.32
CA ASN A 111 5.52 9.12 -1.07
C ASN A 111 4.73 10.42 -0.92
N MET A 112 3.41 10.30 -0.74
CA MET A 112 2.56 11.42 -0.36
C MET A 112 2.82 11.85 1.08
N GLU A 113 3.18 10.90 1.94
CA GLU A 113 3.47 11.02 3.38
C GLU A 113 2.23 11.39 4.20
N ALA A 114 1.35 12.25 3.70
CA ALA A 114 0.15 12.76 4.37
C ALA A 114 -1.03 12.84 3.38
N PRO A 115 -2.29 12.87 3.84
CA PRO A 115 -3.46 12.87 2.96
C PRO A 115 -3.70 14.19 2.22
N SER A 116 -3.09 15.30 2.67
CA SER A 116 -3.27 16.62 2.05
C SER A 116 -2.06 17.53 2.26
N ALA A 117 -2.04 18.66 1.55
CA ALA A 117 -1.01 19.69 1.70
C ALA A 117 -0.93 20.23 3.14
N ALA A 118 -2.08 20.44 3.79
CA ALA A 118 -2.15 20.95 5.16
C ALA A 118 -1.53 19.96 6.17
N HIS A 119 -1.82 18.68 6.03
CA HIS A 119 -1.21 17.64 6.85
C HIS A 119 0.29 17.47 6.54
N LEU A 120 0.68 17.54 5.26
CA LEU A 120 2.09 17.44 4.87
C LEU A 120 2.93 18.56 5.46
N ALA A 121 2.41 19.79 5.48
CA ALA A 121 3.11 20.96 6.04
C ALA A 121 3.50 20.78 7.52
N GLN A 122 2.72 20.01 8.28
CA GLN A 122 2.99 19.73 9.69
C GLN A 122 4.15 18.74 9.89
N ILE A 123 4.34 17.81 8.95
CA ILE A 123 5.30 16.70 9.11
C ILE A 123 6.53 16.81 8.21
N ALA A 124 6.42 17.57 7.12
CA ALA A 124 7.49 17.77 6.15
C ALA A 124 7.40 19.16 5.51
N PRO A 125 7.59 20.26 6.26
CA PRO A 125 7.32 21.63 5.82
C PRO A 125 8.17 22.07 4.61
N GLY A 126 9.31 21.40 4.38
CA GLY A 126 10.16 21.65 3.21
C GLY A 126 9.72 20.98 1.91
N LYS A 127 8.58 20.25 1.90
CA LYS A 127 8.02 19.61 0.70
C LYS A 127 6.80 20.37 0.20
N LYS A 128 6.74 20.64 -1.10
CA LYS A 128 5.59 21.25 -1.78
C LYS A 128 4.68 20.13 -2.30
N PHE A 129 3.50 19.96 -1.69
CA PHE A 129 2.60 18.82 -1.96
C PHE A 129 2.25 18.72 -3.45
N ASP A 130 1.70 19.79 -4.04
CA ASP A 130 1.25 19.73 -5.43
C ASP A 130 2.42 19.64 -6.42
N ALA A 131 3.42 20.52 -6.30
CA ALA A 131 4.48 20.62 -7.29
C ALA A 131 5.50 19.46 -7.20
N GLN A 132 5.83 18.99 -5.98
CA GLN A 132 6.92 18.02 -5.79
C GLN A 132 6.42 16.58 -5.60
N ILE A 133 5.13 16.38 -5.32
CA ILE A 133 4.56 15.06 -5.07
C ILE A 133 3.47 14.75 -6.10
N ILE A 134 2.39 15.56 -6.15
CA ILE A 134 1.24 15.26 -7.00
C ILE A 134 1.55 15.43 -8.49
N ALA A 135 2.27 16.48 -8.88
CA ALA A 135 2.62 16.70 -10.29
C ALA A 135 3.45 15.54 -10.88
N PRO A 136 4.54 15.05 -10.23
CA PRO A 136 5.22 13.83 -10.66
C PRO A 136 4.31 12.60 -10.77
N MET A 137 3.41 12.40 -9.80
CA MET A 137 2.48 11.26 -9.83
C MET A 137 1.47 11.38 -10.99
N ARG A 138 1.02 12.59 -11.32
CA ARG A 138 0.17 12.85 -12.51
C ARG A 138 0.90 12.57 -13.81
N GLN A 139 2.18 12.92 -13.91
CA GLN A 139 3.01 12.59 -15.08
C GLN A 139 3.09 11.08 -15.29
N VAL A 140 3.38 10.31 -14.25
CA VAL A 140 3.36 8.84 -14.30
C VAL A 140 1.97 8.30 -14.66
N ALA A 141 0.90 8.85 -14.07
CA ALA A 141 -0.46 8.44 -14.40
C ALA A 141 -0.83 8.69 -15.86
N ALA A 142 -0.38 9.80 -16.43
CA ALA A 142 -0.56 10.11 -17.85
C ALA A 142 0.17 9.08 -18.73
N ALA A 143 1.41 8.73 -18.40
CA ALA A 143 2.17 7.70 -19.09
C ALA A 143 1.50 6.32 -19.01
N ILE A 144 0.92 5.95 -17.86
CA ILE A 144 0.16 4.70 -17.70
C ILE A 144 -1.09 4.71 -18.59
N ARG A 145 -1.88 5.81 -18.61
CA ARG A 145 -3.07 5.94 -19.46
C ARG A 145 -2.74 5.84 -20.95
N GLN A 146 -1.55 6.28 -21.36
CA GLN A 146 -1.05 6.21 -22.73
C GLN A 146 -0.39 4.87 -23.08
N GLY A 147 -0.37 3.90 -22.16
CA GLY A 147 0.29 2.62 -22.36
C GLY A 147 1.83 2.66 -22.38
N ARG A 148 2.43 3.81 -22.06
CA ARG A 148 3.91 3.99 -22.08
C ARG A 148 4.59 3.40 -20.84
N PHE A 149 3.87 3.28 -19.73
CA PHE A 149 4.37 2.69 -18.50
C PHE A 149 3.25 1.93 -17.78
N ALA A 150 3.31 0.61 -17.79
CA ALA A 150 2.27 -0.23 -17.18
C ALA A 150 2.81 -1.42 -16.35
N ARG A 151 4.13 -1.64 -16.31
CA ARG A 151 4.73 -2.86 -15.74
C ARG A 151 4.12 -3.21 -14.36
N ALA A 152 4.68 -2.65 -13.27
CA ALA A 152 4.11 -2.81 -11.93
C ALA A 152 3.50 -1.50 -11.39
N GLY A 153 3.35 -0.48 -12.26
CA GLY A 153 2.70 0.79 -11.99
C GLY A 153 3.42 1.68 -10.98
N GLN A 154 2.68 2.65 -10.45
CA GLN A 154 3.17 3.53 -9.38
C GLN A 154 2.51 3.24 -8.04
N THR A 155 3.23 3.55 -6.97
CA THR A 155 2.75 3.40 -5.60
C THR A 155 3.06 4.64 -4.78
N THR A 156 2.42 4.77 -3.63
CA THR A 156 2.70 5.80 -2.63
C THR A 156 2.72 5.22 -1.22
N GLN A 157 3.16 6.02 -0.26
CA GLN A 157 3.12 5.70 1.16
C GLN A 157 2.61 6.90 1.94
N LEU A 158 1.80 6.62 2.96
CA LEU A 158 1.30 7.54 3.96
C LEU A 158 1.85 7.18 5.33
N VAL A 159 2.25 8.18 6.12
CA VAL A 159 2.69 8.01 7.51
C VAL A 159 1.46 8.23 8.39
N VAL A 160 1.03 7.16 9.05
CA VAL A 160 -0.21 7.13 9.84
C VAL A 160 0.01 7.72 11.23
N GLY A 161 -0.83 8.68 11.61
CA GLY A 161 -0.80 9.31 12.94
C GLY A 161 0.25 10.39 13.12
N ALA A 162 0.92 10.81 12.05
CA ALA A 162 1.99 11.80 12.16
C ALA A 162 1.47 13.25 12.20
N SER A 163 0.34 13.55 11.54
CA SER A 163 -0.23 14.89 11.36
C SER A 163 -1.62 15.08 11.98
N GLY A 164 -2.06 14.17 12.83
CA GLY A 164 -3.40 14.22 13.45
C GLY A 164 -4.54 13.91 12.47
N GLU A 165 -4.23 13.32 11.35
CA GLU A 165 -5.20 12.92 10.33
C GLU A 165 -6.09 11.77 10.81
N ARG A 166 -7.34 11.75 10.32
CA ARG A 166 -8.30 10.67 10.56
C ARG A 166 -8.09 9.53 9.55
N ASP A 167 -8.56 8.33 9.88
CA ASP A 167 -8.50 7.21 8.94
C ASP A 167 -9.31 7.47 7.67
N ARG A 168 -10.45 8.18 7.80
CA ARG A 168 -11.23 8.64 6.65
C ARG A 168 -10.43 9.53 5.70
N ASP A 169 -9.56 10.39 6.21
CA ASP A 169 -8.73 11.28 5.39
C ASP A 169 -7.69 10.47 4.60
N LEU A 170 -7.05 9.49 5.26
CA LEU A 170 -6.10 8.57 4.64
C LEU A 170 -6.76 7.71 3.56
N MET A 171 -7.93 7.13 3.85
CA MET A 171 -8.68 6.31 2.90
C MET A 171 -9.23 7.14 1.75
N GLY A 172 -9.65 8.39 1.98
CA GLY A 172 -10.06 9.33 0.96
C GLY A 172 -8.94 9.65 -0.01
N ALA A 173 -7.74 9.95 0.52
CA ALA A 173 -6.54 10.16 -0.30
C ALA A 173 -6.16 8.90 -1.11
N ALA A 174 -6.30 7.71 -0.53
CA ALA A 174 -6.07 6.46 -1.23
C ALA A 174 -7.08 6.23 -2.38
N ALA A 175 -8.38 6.38 -2.11
CA ALA A 175 -9.44 6.23 -3.11
C ALA A 175 -9.26 7.23 -4.28
N TRP A 176 -8.96 8.49 -3.97
CA TRP A 176 -8.62 9.50 -4.96
C TRP A 176 -7.38 9.10 -5.77
N GLY A 177 -6.32 8.63 -5.11
CA GLY A 177 -5.09 8.20 -5.75
C GLY A 177 -5.29 7.01 -6.71
N TYR A 178 -6.14 6.05 -6.37
CA TYR A 178 -6.49 4.94 -7.27
C TYR A 178 -7.22 5.43 -8.52
N ARG A 179 -8.17 6.35 -8.36
CA ARG A 179 -8.97 6.88 -9.46
C ARG A 179 -8.16 7.82 -10.35
N GLU A 180 -7.53 8.82 -9.77
CA GLU A 180 -6.92 9.93 -10.51
C GLU A 180 -5.46 9.69 -10.87
N LEU A 181 -4.68 9.08 -9.98
CA LEU A 181 -3.24 8.87 -10.14
C LEU A 181 -2.90 7.46 -10.63
N LYS A 182 -3.90 6.58 -10.86
CA LYS A 182 -3.67 5.20 -11.31
C LYS A 182 -2.69 4.45 -10.41
N LEU A 183 -2.79 4.65 -9.09
CA LEU A 183 -1.96 3.95 -8.14
C LEU A 183 -2.23 2.44 -8.20
N ALA A 184 -1.16 1.66 -8.20
CA ALA A 184 -1.25 0.21 -8.04
C ALA A 184 -1.47 -0.17 -6.57
N ARG A 185 -0.94 0.63 -5.63
CA ARG A 185 -1.06 0.41 -4.19
C ARG A 185 -0.70 1.67 -3.39
N VAL A 186 -1.41 1.86 -2.28
CA VAL A 186 -1.02 2.74 -1.18
C VAL A 186 -0.42 1.90 -0.06
N TYR A 187 0.68 2.35 0.52
CA TYR A 187 1.28 1.79 1.72
C TYR A 187 0.98 2.69 2.91
N TYR A 188 0.63 2.08 4.01
CA TYR A 188 0.41 2.74 5.29
C TYR A 188 1.55 2.37 6.23
N SER A 189 2.08 3.33 6.98
CA SER A 189 3.15 3.11 7.94
C SER A 189 2.80 3.82 9.24
N ALA A 190 2.43 3.05 10.26
CA ALA A 190 2.13 3.59 11.59
C ALA A 190 3.36 4.29 12.16
N LEU A 191 3.20 5.55 12.58
CA LEU A 191 4.29 6.31 13.18
C LEU A 191 4.80 5.60 14.43
N GLN A 192 6.07 5.22 14.37
CA GLN A 192 6.83 4.77 15.53
C GLN A 192 7.83 5.86 15.89
N PRO A 193 7.74 6.45 17.09
CA PRO A 193 8.66 7.49 17.52
C PRO A 193 10.09 6.96 17.58
N VAL A 194 11.02 7.72 17.02
CA VAL A 194 12.44 7.36 17.03
C VAL A 194 13.22 8.40 17.81
N PRO A 195 14.12 7.99 18.71
CA PRO A 195 15.02 8.91 19.42
C PRO A 195 15.77 9.83 18.47
N GLY A 196 15.96 11.09 18.86
CA GLY A 196 16.63 12.10 18.04
C GLY A 196 15.74 12.73 16.94
N THR A 197 14.45 12.38 16.87
CA THR A 197 13.49 13.05 16.00
C THR A 197 12.52 13.93 16.80
N PRO A 198 11.88 14.95 16.20
CA PRO A 198 10.87 15.78 16.87
C PRO A 198 9.64 15.01 17.38
N VAL A 199 9.45 13.79 16.93
CA VAL A 199 8.35 12.92 17.36
C VAL A 199 8.74 11.94 18.47
N ALA A 200 9.98 11.97 18.96
CA ALA A 200 10.50 11.02 19.95
C ALA A 200 9.65 10.92 21.23
N GLY A 201 9.02 12.02 21.65
CA GLY A 201 8.14 12.05 22.83
C GLY A 201 6.66 11.70 22.56
N ARG A 202 6.28 11.39 21.34
CA ARG A 202 4.90 11.00 21.02
C ARG A 202 4.63 9.53 21.37
N ALA A 203 3.38 9.19 21.65
CA ALA A 203 2.98 7.80 21.77
C ALA A 203 3.09 7.10 20.41
N PRO A 204 3.53 5.83 20.35
CA PRO A 204 3.53 5.05 19.12
C PRO A 204 2.11 4.80 18.63
N ILE A 205 1.92 4.86 17.34
CA ILE A 205 0.63 4.51 16.74
C ILE A 205 0.47 2.99 16.74
N PRO A 206 -0.67 2.46 17.21
CA PRO A 206 -0.90 1.02 17.25
C PRO A 206 -0.79 0.41 15.84
N PHE A 207 -0.05 -0.68 15.69
CA PHE A 207 0.03 -1.42 14.42
C PHE A 207 -1.34 -1.95 13.96
N MET A 208 -2.29 -2.12 14.89
CA MET A 208 -3.65 -2.48 14.54
C MET A 208 -4.33 -1.41 13.68
N ARG A 209 -4.07 -0.10 13.91
CA ARG A 209 -4.58 0.99 13.06
C ARG A 209 -4.06 0.85 11.62
N GLU A 210 -2.76 0.59 11.45
CA GLU A 210 -2.17 0.30 10.14
C GLU A 210 -2.83 -0.92 9.49
N HIS A 211 -3.01 -2.00 10.25
CA HIS A 211 -3.65 -3.22 9.77
C HIS A 211 -5.09 -2.98 9.30
N ARG A 212 -5.89 -2.21 10.04
CA ARG A 212 -7.26 -1.83 9.66
C ARG A 212 -7.30 -1.00 8.38
N LEU A 213 -6.36 -0.06 8.22
CA LEU A 213 -6.22 0.69 6.97
C LEU A 213 -5.92 -0.23 5.79
N TYR A 214 -5.01 -1.21 5.92
CA TYR A 214 -4.77 -2.21 4.88
C TYR A 214 -6.00 -3.07 4.58
N GLN A 215 -6.77 -3.48 5.58
CA GLN A 215 -8.01 -4.21 5.38
C GLN A 215 -9.03 -3.38 4.61
N SER A 216 -9.25 -2.12 5.00
CA SER A 216 -10.13 -1.19 4.28
C SER A 216 -9.66 -0.90 2.85
N ASP A 217 -8.35 -0.76 2.64
CA ASP A 217 -7.75 -0.60 1.31
C ASP A 217 -8.04 -1.81 0.39
N PHE A 218 -8.01 -3.02 0.92
CA PHE A 218 -8.45 -4.21 0.19
C PHE A 218 -9.93 -4.19 -0.16
N LEU A 219 -10.80 -3.69 0.73
CA LEU A 219 -12.23 -3.54 0.44
C LEU A 219 -12.43 -2.61 -0.76
N LEU A 220 -11.74 -1.47 -0.80
CA LEU A 220 -11.82 -0.52 -1.93
C LEU A 220 -11.29 -1.13 -3.23
N ARG A 221 -10.08 -1.72 -3.21
CA ARG A 221 -9.40 -2.14 -4.43
C ARG A 221 -9.89 -3.46 -5.02
N SER A 222 -10.35 -4.37 -4.19
CA SER A 222 -10.53 -5.76 -4.59
C SER A 222 -11.92 -6.31 -4.31
N TYR A 223 -12.70 -5.68 -3.44
CA TYR A 223 -13.99 -6.17 -2.99
C TYR A 223 -15.17 -5.33 -3.52
N GLY A 224 -14.89 -4.23 -4.24
CA GLY A 224 -15.92 -3.37 -4.83
C GLY A 224 -16.68 -2.51 -3.81
N PHE A 225 -16.07 -2.24 -2.65
CA PHE A 225 -16.61 -1.28 -1.68
C PHE A 225 -16.30 0.15 -2.14
N SER A 226 -17.22 1.06 -1.93
CA SER A 226 -16.98 2.50 -2.03
C SER A 226 -16.40 3.04 -0.72
N LEU A 227 -15.87 4.26 -0.74
CA LEU A 227 -15.36 4.92 0.47
C LEU A 227 -16.46 5.12 1.52
N ASP A 228 -17.69 5.40 1.07
CA ASP A 228 -18.82 5.64 1.95
C ASP A 228 -19.34 4.37 2.64
N GLU A 229 -18.98 3.20 2.10
CA GLU A 229 -19.29 1.91 2.72
C GLU A 229 -18.25 1.47 3.76
N ILE A 230 -17.13 2.17 3.89
CA ILE A 230 -16.15 1.87 4.93
C ILE A 230 -16.69 2.34 6.29
N PRO A 231 -16.79 1.45 7.30
CA PRO A 231 -17.43 1.74 8.56
C PRO A 231 -16.52 2.57 9.49
N PHE A 232 -16.46 3.87 9.24
CA PHE A 232 -15.81 4.81 10.15
C PHE A 232 -16.79 5.17 11.30
N ASP A 233 -16.22 5.44 12.46
CA ASP A 233 -16.97 6.04 13.58
C ASP A 233 -17.25 7.54 13.33
N ALA A 234 -17.93 8.18 14.28
CA ALA A 234 -18.26 9.61 14.21
C ALA A 234 -17.02 10.52 14.16
N THR A 235 -15.86 10.04 14.62
CA THR A 235 -14.59 10.76 14.55
C THR A 235 -13.86 10.57 13.22
N GLY A 236 -14.32 9.65 12.39
CA GLY A 236 -13.66 9.26 11.14
C GLY A 236 -12.57 8.21 11.33
N SER A 237 -12.57 7.49 12.43
CA SER A 237 -11.62 6.43 12.77
C SER A 237 -12.17 5.04 12.45
N LEU A 238 -11.29 4.10 12.14
CA LEU A 238 -11.62 2.67 12.00
C LEU A 238 -11.60 1.99 13.38
N SER A 239 -12.51 1.03 13.58
CA SER A 239 -12.49 0.20 14.78
C SER A 239 -11.17 -0.57 14.89
N LEU A 240 -10.54 -0.55 16.05
CA LEU A 240 -9.36 -1.38 16.32
C LEU A 240 -9.73 -2.81 16.68
N ASP A 241 -10.93 -3.04 17.24
CA ASP A 241 -11.37 -4.34 17.75
C ASP A 241 -11.94 -5.24 16.64
N THR A 242 -12.78 -4.66 15.77
CA THR A 242 -13.48 -5.40 14.72
C THR A 242 -12.93 -5.05 13.34
N ASP A 243 -12.74 -6.04 12.46
CA ASP A 243 -12.32 -5.78 11.10
C ASP A 243 -13.41 -5.05 10.30
N PRO A 244 -13.02 -4.19 9.32
CA PRO A 244 -13.96 -3.31 8.62
C PRO A 244 -15.09 -4.06 7.90
N LYS A 245 -14.80 -5.24 7.35
CA LYS A 245 -15.83 -6.00 6.63
C LYS A 245 -16.86 -6.63 7.56
N THR A 246 -16.41 -7.15 8.68
CA THR A 246 -17.31 -7.71 9.72
C THR A 246 -18.15 -6.60 10.35
N LEU A 247 -17.54 -5.46 10.65
CA LEU A 247 -18.27 -4.31 11.20
C LEU A 247 -19.33 -3.80 10.20
N TRP A 248 -18.98 -3.70 8.92
CA TRP A 248 -19.93 -3.34 7.87
C TRP A 248 -21.12 -4.32 7.83
N ALA A 249 -20.85 -5.62 7.86
CA ALA A 249 -21.91 -6.63 7.83
C ALA A 249 -22.82 -6.57 9.07
N GLN A 250 -22.28 -6.27 10.25
CA GLN A 250 -23.05 -6.06 11.48
C GLN A 250 -23.95 -4.81 11.40
N GLN A 251 -23.53 -3.79 10.66
CA GLN A 251 -24.30 -2.55 10.45
C GLN A 251 -25.38 -2.70 9.35
N HIS A 252 -25.35 -3.81 8.57
CA HIS A 252 -26.30 -4.09 7.50
C HIS A 252 -26.99 -5.46 7.67
N PRO A 253 -27.67 -5.68 8.81
CA PRO A 253 -28.32 -6.96 9.10
C PRO A 253 -29.38 -7.34 8.06
N GLU A 254 -29.97 -6.37 7.37
CA GLU A 254 -30.96 -6.57 6.31
C GLU A 254 -30.41 -7.30 5.09
N ARG A 255 -29.09 -7.34 4.92
CA ARG A 255 -28.40 -8.05 3.82
C ARG A 255 -28.03 -9.49 4.16
N PHE A 256 -28.21 -9.89 5.42
CA PHE A 256 -27.73 -11.18 5.92
C PHE A 256 -28.84 -11.94 6.66
N PRO A 257 -28.81 -13.27 6.66
CA PRO A 257 -27.84 -14.15 6.00
C PRO A 257 -28.06 -14.25 4.47
N VAL A 258 -26.97 -14.52 3.74
CA VAL A 258 -26.95 -14.66 2.29
C VAL A 258 -27.05 -16.13 1.90
N GLU A 259 -28.00 -16.51 1.01
CA GLU A 259 -28.06 -17.87 0.47
C GLU A 259 -26.93 -18.09 -0.56
N VAL A 260 -25.97 -18.95 -0.22
CA VAL A 260 -24.74 -19.14 -1.02
C VAL A 260 -25.05 -19.67 -2.42
N ASN A 261 -26.08 -20.50 -2.56
CA ASN A 261 -26.45 -21.11 -3.84
C ASN A 261 -27.15 -20.15 -4.79
N GLN A 262 -27.66 -19.02 -4.31
CA GLN A 262 -28.44 -18.07 -5.13
C GLN A 262 -27.74 -16.70 -5.27
N ALA A 263 -26.99 -16.28 -4.25
CA ALA A 263 -26.40 -14.96 -4.20
C ALA A 263 -25.49 -14.63 -5.39
N SER A 264 -25.45 -13.37 -5.79
CA SER A 264 -24.49 -12.91 -6.77
C SER A 264 -23.04 -13.03 -6.24
N GLN A 265 -22.05 -13.06 -7.15
CA GLN A 265 -20.65 -13.01 -6.71
C GLN A 265 -20.36 -11.74 -5.91
N ALA A 266 -20.99 -10.62 -6.24
CA ALA A 266 -20.84 -9.35 -5.54
C ALA A 266 -21.39 -9.44 -4.10
N ASP A 267 -22.53 -10.09 -3.88
CA ASP A 267 -23.09 -10.31 -2.55
C ASP A 267 -22.22 -11.25 -1.73
N LEU A 268 -21.73 -12.34 -2.33
CA LEU A 268 -20.79 -13.26 -1.67
C LEU A 268 -19.51 -12.57 -1.23
N VAL A 269 -18.97 -11.66 -2.04
CA VAL A 269 -17.77 -10.88 -1.69
C VAL A 269 -18.02 -9.98 -0.48
N ARG A 270 -19.26 -9.59 -0.20
CA ARG A 270 -19.61 -8.78 0.98
C ARG A 270 -19.71 -9.59 2.27
N VAL A 271 -19.86 -10.91 2.17
CA VAL A 271 -19.91 -11.81 3.35
C VAL A 271 -18.55 -11.83 4.06
N PRO A 272 -18.46 -11.51 5.38
CA PRO A 272 -17.25 -11.72 6.17
C PRO A 272 -16.70 -13.15 5.98
N GLY A 273 -15.38 -13.28 5.85
CA GLY A 273 -14.74 -14.58 5.63
C GLY A 273 -14.78 -15.11 4.18
N ILE A 274 -15.51 -14.48 3.25
CA ILE A 274 -15.53 -14.82 1.83
C ILE A 274 -14.81 -13.72 1.04
N GLY A 275 -13.66 -14.06 0.46
CA GLY A 275 -12.91 -13.15 -0.42
C GLY A 275 -13.31 -13.29 -1.90
N PRO A 276 -12.81 -12.40 -2.80
CA PRO A 276 -13.16 -12.44 -4.22
C PRO A 276 -12.89 -13.79 -4.88
N ARG A 277 -11.76 -14.43 -4.55
CA ARG A 277 -11.41 -15.77 -5.08
C ARG A 277 -12.35 -16.85 -4.57
N SER A 278 -12.69 -16.81 -3.28
CA SER A 278 -13.62 -17.77 -2.68
C SER A 278 -15.03 -17.59 -3.24
N ALA A 279 -15.49 -16.35 -3.39
CA ALA A 279 -16.77 -16.04 -4.02
C ALA A 279 -16.84 -16.58 -5.46
N GLN A 280 -15.79 -16.36 -6.26
CA GLN A 280 -15.71 -16.89 -7.61
C GLN A 280 -15.77 -18.42 -7.64
N ARG A 281 -15.01 -19.11 -6.75
CA ARG A 281 -15.04 -20.56 -6.65
C ARG A 281 -16.42 -21.09 -6.23
N LEU A 282 -17.08 -20.45 -5.27
CA LEU A 282 -18.44 -20.82 -4.85
C LEU A 282 -19.44 -20.70 -6.01
N VAL A 283 -19.36 -19.62 -6.80
CA VAL A 283 -20.20 -19.44 -7.99
C VAL A 283 -19.97 -20.54 -9.05
N VAL A 284 -18.75 -21.01 -9.20
CA VAL A 284 -18.42 -22.13 -10.12
C VAL A 284 -18.93 -23.45 -9.54
N MET A 285 -18.56 -23.77 -8.30
CA MET A 285 -18.91 -25.04 -7.62
C MET A 285 -20.42 -25.29 -7.60
N ARG A 286 -21.23 -24.28 -7.26
CA ARG A 286 -22.69 -24.44 -7.16
C ARG A 286 -23.39 -24.74 -8.50
N ARG A 287 -22.73 -24.54 -9.65
CA ARG A 287 -23.26 -24.94 -10.98
C ARG A 287 -23.23 -26.45 -11.18
N GLU A 288 -22.29 -27.12 -10.54
CA GLU A 288 -22.13 -28.57 -10.63
C GLU A 288 -22.87 -29.26 -9.48
N HIS A 289 -22.68 -28.76 -8.26
CA HIS A 289 -23.31 -29.31 -7.05
C HIS A 289 -23.67 -28.20 -6.07
N PRO A 290 -24.89 -28.19 -5.51
CA PRO A 290 -25.26 -27.23 -4.48
C PRO A 290 -24.30 -27.25 -3.28
N VAL A 291 -23.96 -26.09 -2.77
CA VAL A 291 -23.14 -25.92 -1.56
C VAL A 291 -24.04 -26.17 -0.35
N ARG A 292 -23.91 -27.35 0.30
CA ARG A 292 -24.84 -27.80 1.36
C ARG A 292 -24.23 -27.82 2.75
N ASP A 293 -22.90 -27.73 2.83
CA ASP A 293 -22.19 -27.87 4.09
C ASP A 293 -20.97 -26.92 4.19
N VAL A 294 -20.41 -26.89 5.39
CA VAL A 294 -19.23 -26.09 5.72
C VAL A 294 -17.97 -26.60 5.03
N ALA A 295 -17.90 -27.90 4.67
CA ALA A 295 -16.75 -28.47 3.98
C ALA A 295 -16.60 -27.83 2.59
N ALA A 296 -17.69 -27.66 1.86
CA ALA A 296 -17.71 -26.97 0.57
C ALA A 296 -17.28 -25.49 0.67
N LEU A 297 -17.68 -24.78 1.76
CA LEU A 297 -17.17 -23.41 2.01
C LEU A 297 -15.65 -23.39 2.19
N ARG A 298 -15.10 -24.37 2.92
CA ARG A 298 -13.64 -24.48 3.16
C ARG A 298 -12.91 -24.81 1.87
N GLU A 299 -13.42 -25.72 1.07
CA GLU A 299 -12.87 -26.08 -0.24
C GLU A 299 -12.80 -24.87 -1.18
N ALA A 300 -13.82 -24.03 -1.17
CA ALA A 300 -13.80 -22.76 -1.88
C ALA A 300 -12.76 -21.76 -1.33
N GLY A 301 -12.14 -22.06 -0.17
CA GLY A 301 -11.18 -21.19 0.50
C GLY A 301 -11.80 -20.08 1.34
N ALA A 302 -13.07 -20.22 1.74
CA ALA A 302 -13.72 -19.29 2.65
C ALA A 302 -13.31 -19.57 4.10
N SER A 303 -13.21 -18.53 4.92
CA SER A 303 -13.07 -18.67 6.36
C SER A 303 -14.43 -18.97 6.99
N TRP A 304 -14.83 -20.25 6.99
CA TRP A 304 -16.15 -20.67 7.43
C TRP A 304 -16.50 -20.22 8.85
N LYS A 305 -15.54 -20.15 9.76
CA LYS A 305 -15.75 -19.70 11.15
C LYS A 305 -16.26 -18.26 11.22
N ILE A 306 -15.84 -17.43 10.26
CA ILE A 306 -16.26 -16.03 10.16
C ILE A 306 -17.52 -15.93 9.31
N ALA A 307 -17.64 -16.74 8.24
CA ALA A 307 -18.74 -16.64 7.28
C ALA A 307 -20.05 -17.25 7.78
N SER A 308 -20.02 -18.30 8.62
CA SER A 308 -21.21 -19.05 9.01
C SER A 308 -22.35 -18.22 9.63
N PRO A 309 -22.13 -17.16 10.42
CA PRO A 309 -23.24 -16.32 10.90
C PRO A 309 -23.96 -15.52 9.81
N PHE A 310 -23.34 -15.39 8.63
CA PHE A 310 -23.78 -14.49 7.56
C PHE A 310 -24.28 -15.23 6.31
N VAL A 311 -24.36 -16.58 6.35
CA VAL A 311 -24.75 -17.37 5.16
C VAL A 311 -25.78 -18.45 5.49
N LEU A 312 -26.60 -18.76 4.46
CA LEU A 312 -27.43 -19.96 4.40
C LEU A 312 -26.82 -20.92 3.36
N LEU A 313 -26.93 -22.22 3.65
CA LEU A 313 -26.52 -23.32 2.78
C LEU A 313 -27.77 -24.17 2.50
N ASP A 314 -28.30 -24.07 1.29
CA ASP A 314 -29.56 -24.76 0.87
C ASP A 314 -30.73 -24.42 1.83
N GLY A 315 -30.91 -23.12 2.11
CA GLY A 315 -31.95 -22.58 2.98
C GLY A 315 -31.72 -22.78 4.47
N LYS A 316 -30.62 -23.41 4.90
CA LYS A 316 -30.33 -23.69 6.30
C LYS A 316 -29.16 -22.84 6.80
N PRO A 317 -29.21 -22.32 8.06
CA PRO A 317 -28.04 -21.69 8.64
C PRO A 317 -26.83 -22.63 8.61
N ALA A 318 -25.67 -22.09 8.26
CA ALA A 318 -24.41 -22.84 8.33
C ALA A 318 -24.07 -23.06 9.81
N LEU A 319 -24.64 -24.10 10.43
CA LEU A 319 -24.59 -24.37 11.86
C LEU A 319 -23.14 -24.50 12.33
N ARG A 320 -22.77 -23.68 13.31
CA ARG A 320 -21.75 -24.03 14.28
C ARG A 320 -22.24 -25.29 14.99
N GLN A 321 -21.50 -26.38 14.85
CA GLN A 321 -21.69 -27.54 15.73
C GLN A 321 -21.54 -27.00 17.16
N LEU A 322 -22.67 -26.86 17.87
CA LEU A 322 -22.63 -26.59 19.29
C LEU A 322 -21.82 -27.71 19.91
N ARG A 323 -20.70 -27.38 20.57
CA ARG A 323 -20.04 -28.34 21.45
C ARG A 323 -21.09 -28.73 22.51
N LEU A 324 -21.61 -29.94 22.39
CA LEU A 324 -22.22 -30.63 23.50
C LEU A 324 -21.05 -30.96 24.44
N PHE A 325 -20.96 -30.15 25.53
CA PHE A 325 -19.93 -30.18 26.58
C PHE A 325 -18.58 -29.54 26.27
#